data_7821cac79fa92c8f37af1ba016fd3018
#
_entry.id   7821cac79fa92c8f37af1ba016fd3018
#
_cell.length_a   1.000
_cell.length_b   1.000
_cell.length_c   1.000
_cell.angle_alpha   90.00
_cell.angle_beta   90.00
_cell.angle_gamma   90.00
#
_symmetry.space_group_name_H-M   'P 1'
#
loop_
_entity.id
_entity.type
_entity.pdbx_description
1 polymer ?
#
loop_
_entity_poly.entity_id
_entity_poly.type
_entity_poly.pdbx_seq_one_letter_code
_entity_poly.pdbx_strand_id
1 'polypeptide(L)'
;MIFMTKRNKWILIYVGFFIVLLGVFYLLLFNDYDFSKSNLMVRNDNVADFSFINQEGKKITEREVEGKVYVVEYFFTTCKGICPKMNANMRRVYDAFKDEPGFMIISHTCMPETDSVPLLKAYEEKMINGKLEKNADGAYKIEYDSTTNNKLQTTNLNWNFVTGDKNALYKMARQDYGIDNGKPDSTQLMTSLTTFSTSRVDGSIEIAF
;
A
#
# COMPACT_ATOMS: atom_id res chain seq x y z
N MET A 1 24.07 37.60 49.52
CA MET A 1 22.66 37.29 49.85
C MET A 1 21.80 38.14 48.88
N ILE A 2 21.28 37.55 47.86
CA ILE A 2 20.50 38.26 46.81
C ILE A 2 19.07 38.45 47.32
N PHE A 3 18.73 39.71 47.70
CA PHE A 3 17.33 40.02 48.12
C PHE A 3 16.41 39.95 46.90
N MET A 4 15.69 38.84 46.79
CA MET A 4 14.65 38.67 45.76
C MET A 4 13.44 39.51 46.14
N THR A 5 13.01 40.41 45.26
CA THR A 5 11.78 41.19 45.39
C THR A 5 10.56 40.28 45.34
N LYS A 6 9.44 40.65 45.98
CA LYS A 6 8.17 39.87 45.94
C LYS A 6 7.75 39.52 44.50
N ARG A 7 7.97 40.40 43.54
CA ARG A 7 7.66 40.21 42.14
C ARG A 7 8.48 39.07 41.51
N ASN A 8 9.79 38.98 41.82
CA ASN A 8 10.65 37.91 41.28
C ASN A 8 10.29 36.53 41.84
N LYS A 9 9.81 36.47 43.10
CA LYS A 9 9.31 35.21 43.68
C LYS A 9 8.10 34.66 42.93
N TRP A 10 7.14 35.52 42.59
CA TRP A 10 5.95 35.10 41.80
C TRP A 10 6.34 34.67 40.38
N ILE A 11 7.27 35.35 39.73
CA ILE A 11 7.77 34.95 38.40
C ILE A 11 8.39 33.55 38.46
N LEU A 12 9.22 33.27 39.47
CA LEU A 12 9.80 31.92 39.63
C LEU A 12 8.76 30.83 39.85
N ILE A 13 7.71 31.14 40.62
CA ILE A 13 6.60 30.20 40.85
C ILE A 13 5.86 29.88 39.55
N TYR A 14 5.57 30.92 38.71
CA TYR A 14 4.91 30.71 37.42
C TYR A 14 5.81 29.94 36.44
N VAL A 15 7.09 30.25 36.37
CA VAL A 15 8.04 29.51 35.52
C VAL A 15 8.17 28.07 35.97
N GLY A 16 8.29 27.83 37.29
CA GLY A 16 8.32 26.46 37.81
C GLY A 16 7.04 25.66 37.49
N PHE A 17 5.88 26.29 37.68
CA PHE A 17 4.58 25.68 37.33
C PHE A 17 4.52 25.33 35.84
N PHE A 18 4.97 26.24 34.95
CA PHE A 18 4.95 26.02 33.52
C PHE A 18 5.91 24.90 33.09
N ILE A 19 7.08 24.80 33.71
CA ILE A 19 8.03 23.70 33.47
C ILE A 19 7.43 22.35 33.91
N VAL A 20 6.76 22.29 35.07
CA VAL A 20 6.09 21.08 35.53
C VAL A 20 4.96 20.70 34.59
N LEU A 21 4.16 21.67 34.14
CA LEU A 21 3.04 21.43 33.22
C LEU A 21 3.55 20.92 31.87
N LEU A 22 4.60 21.49 31.31
CA LEU A 22 5.26 21.00 30.10
C LEU A 22 5.87 19.61 30.29
N GLY A 23 6.47 19.32 31.44
CA GLY A 23 7.00 18.00 31.76
C GLY A 23 5.91 16.93 31.84
N VAL A 24 4.80 17.24 32.51
CA VAL A 24 3.63 16.33 32.56
C VAL A 24 3.02 16.15 31.17
N PHE A 25 2.87 17.21 30.40
CA PHE A 25 2.37 17.13 29.03
C PHE A 25 3.28 16.26 28.14
N TYR A 26 4.59 16.45 28.25
CA TYR A 26 5.57 15.62 27.54
C TYR A 26 5.46 14.14 27.95
N LEU A 27 5.36 13.85 29.24
CA LEU A 27 5.21 12.47 29.73
C LEU A 27 3.90 11.85 29.25
N LEU A 28 2.78 12.59 29.27
CA LEU A 28 1.48 12.08 28.80
C LEU A 28 1.45 11.82 27.30
N LEU A 29 2.14 12.65 26.49
CA LEU A 29 2.15 12.49 25.04
C LEU A 29 3.17 11.44 24.56
N PHE A 30 4.32 11.31 25.23
CA PHE A 30 5.41 10.50 24.70
C PHE A 30 5.61 9.19 25.48
N ASN A 31 5.05 9.03 26.68
CA ASN A 31 5.22 7.81 27.46
C ASN A 31 4.34 6.65 26.96
N ASP A 32 3.19 6.94 26.35
CA ASP A 32 2.24 5.94 25.82
C ASP A 32 2.16 5.90 24.29
N TYR A 33 2.79 6.88 23.60
CA TYR A 33 2.80 6.91 22.14
C TYR A 33 4.05 6.23 21.60
N ASP A 34 3.98 4.92 21.51
CA ASP A 34 4.92 4.14 20.73
C ASP A 34 4.54 4.28 19.23
N PHE A 35 5.13 5.26 18.56
CA PHE A 35 4.93 5.48 17.12
C PHE A 35 5.38 4.29 16.27
N SER A 36 6.09 3.31 16.85
CA SER A 36 6.46 2.07 16.17
C SER A 36 5.34 1.04 16.16
N LYS A 37 4.34 1.20 17.03
CA LYS A 37 3.13 0.35 17.07
C LYS A 37 2.01 1.05 16.31
N SER A 38 2.05 1.00 15.00
CA SER A 38 0.90 1.31 14.17
C SER A 38 -0.19 0.29 14.51
N ASN A 39 -1.28 0.74 15.16
CA ASN A 39 -2.48 -0.07 15.35
C ASN A 39 -3.25 -0.14 14.02
N LEU A 40 -2.68 -0.86 13.05
CA LEU A 40 -3.38 -1.18 11.83
C LEU A 40 -4.56 -2.12 12.16
N MET A 41 -5.71 -1.83 11.56
CA MET A 41 -6.89 -2.67 11.76
C MET A 41 -6.67 -4.01 11.08
N VAL A 42 -6.55 -5.10 11.85
CA VAL A 42 -6.56 -6.46 11.31
C VAL A 42 -7.99 -6.79 10.90
N ARG A 43 -8.22 -7.06 9.61
CA ARG A 43 -9.53 -7.46 9.08
C ARG A 43 -9.74 -8.95 9.11
N ASN A 44 -8.73 -9.72 8.73
CA ASN A 44 -8.74 -11.17 8.76
C ASN A 44 -7.42 -11.67 9.32
N ASP A 45 -7.49 -12.76 10.09
CA ASP A 45 -6.30 -13.37 10.70
C ASP A 45 -5.50 -14.18 9.69
N ASN A 46 -6.13 -14.66 8.59
CA ASN A 46 -5.48 -15.49 7.58
C ASN A 46 -6.03 -15.20 6.18
N VAL A 47 -5.17 -15.32 5.19
CA VAL A 47 -5.53 -15.39 3.76
C VAL A 47 -5.70 -16.87 3.40
N ALA A 48 -6.80 -17.23 2.73
CA ALA A 48 -7.00 -18.58 2.24
C ALA A 48 -5.98 -18.95 1.16
N ASP A 49 -5.77 -20.25 0.96
CA ASP A 49 -4.93 -20.77 -0.12
C ASP A 49 -5.41 -20.24 -1.47
N PHE A 50 -4.49 -19.75 -2.28
CA PHE A 50 -4.79 -19.22 -3.60
C PHE A 50 -3.79 -19.71 -4.64
N SER A 51 -4.18 -19.64 -5.90
CA SER A 51 -3.31 -19.96 -7.03
C SER A 51 -3.71 -19.11 -8.23
N PHE A 52 -2.88 -18.13 -8.56
CA PHE A 52 -3.06 -17.26 -9.72
C PHE A 52 -1.88 -17.37 -10.67
N ILE A 53 -2.00 -16.81 -11.87
CA ILE A 53 -0.95 -16.81 -12.89
C ILE A 53 -0.47 -15.36 -13.04
N ASN A 54 0.82 -15.14 -12.94
CA ASN A 54 1.38 -13.81 -13.11
C ASN A 54 1.69 -13.48 -14.60
N GLN A 55 2.17 -12.28 -14.85
CA GLN A 55 2.55 -11.77 -16.17
C GLN A 55 3.66 -12.58 -16.86
N GLU A 56 4.39 -13.43 -16.13
CA GLU A 56 5.40 -14.35 -16.68
C GLU A 56 4.83 -15.75 -16.97
N GLY A 57 3.52 -15.95 -16.75
CA GLY A 57 2.87 -17.27 -16.87
C GLY A 57 3.21 -18.22 -15.73
N LYS A 58 3.81 -17.74 -14.65
CA LYS A 58 4.15 -18.53 -13.47
C LYS A 58 3.00 -18.50 -12.46
N LYS A 59 2.84 -19.59 -11.73
CA LYS A 59 1.91 -19.62 -10.61
C LYS A 59 2.45 -18.82 -9.43
N ILE A 60 1.58 -18.01 -8.84
CA ILE A 60 1.77 -17.34 -7.56
C ILE A 60 0.76 -17.93 -6.60
N THR A 61 1.25 -18.44 -5.49
CA THR A 61 0.45 -19.10 -4.44
C THR A 61 0.74 -18.44 -3.09
N GLU A 62 0.05 -18.87 -2.05
CA GLU A 62 0.30 -18.45 -0.67
C GLU A 62 1.76 -18.66 -0.23
N ARG A 63 2.44 -19.68 -0.78
CA ARG A 63 3.82 -20.00 -0.42
C ARG A 63 4.84 -18.94 -0.88
N GLU A 64 4.58 -18.30 -2.02
CA GLU A 64 5.45 -17.23 -2.52
C GLU A 64 5.36 -15.96 -1.68
N VAL A 65 4.27 -15.77 -0.94
CA VAL A 65 4.04 -14.60 -0.08
C VAL A 65 4.32 -14.88 1.38
N GLU A 66 4.44 -16.14 1.76
CA GLU A 66 4.74 -16.55 3.14
C GLU A 66 6.04 -15.92 3.64
N GLY A 67 5.99 -15.30 4.82
CA GLY A 67 7.13 -14.62 5.42
C GLY A 67 7.49 -13.27 4.79
N LYS A 68 6.66 -12.75 3.86
CA LYS A 68 6.86 -11.44 3.24
C LYS A 68 5.78 -10.45 3.63
N VAL A 69 6.14 -9.18 3.63
CA VAL A 69 5.17 -8.09 3.59
C VAL A 69 4.75 -7.89 2.15
N TYR A 70 3.48 -8.03 1.84
CA TYR A 70 3.01 -7.76 0.50
C TYR A 70 1.84 -6.77 0.47
N VAL A 71 1.83 -5.95 -0.58
CA VAL A 71 0.80 -4.97 -0.85
C VAL A 71 -0.11 -5.50 -1.94
N VAL A 72 -1.42 -5.37 -1.75
CA VAL A 72 -2.42 -5.84 -2.71
C VAL A 72 -3.17 -4.66 -3.30
N GLU A 73 -3.38 -4.72 -4.61
CA GLU A 73 -4.30 -3.86 -5.32
C GLU A 73 -5.15 -4.66 -6.32
N TYR A 74 -6.29 -4.08 -6.69
CA TYR A 74 -7.14 -4.58 -7.76
C TYR A 74 -7.19 -3.55 -8.89
N PHE A 75 -7.00 -4.00 -10.12
CA PHE A 75 -6.94 -3.14 -11.30
C PHE A 75 -7.55 -3.83 -12.52
N PHE A 76 -7.58 -3.17 -13.64
CA PHE A 76 -7.72 -3.76 -14.97
C PHE A 76 -6.99 -2.89 -16.01
N THR A 77 -6.44 -3.55 -17.04
CA THR A 77 -5.48 -2.90 -17.96
C THR A 77 -6.07 -1.75 -18.77
N THR A 78 -7.37 -1.81 -19.05
CA THR A 78 -8.11 -0.82 -19.86
C THR A 78 -8.74 0.30 -19.05
N CYS A 79 -8.52 0.35 -17.74
CA CYS A 79 -9.06 1.38 -16.85
C CYS A 79 -8.50 2.77 -17.20
N LYS A 80 -9.41 3.72 -17.50
CA LYS A 80 -9.08 5.12 -17.75
C LYS A 80 -9.42 6.05 -16.58
N GLY A 81 -10.02 5.52 -15.55
CA GLY A 81 -10.48 6.29 -14.39
C GLY A 81 -9.43 6.38 -13.28
N ILE A 82 -9.67 5.68 -12.18
CA ILE A 82 -8.84 5.76 -10.97
C ILE A 82 -7.53 4.98 -11.06
N CYS A 83 -7.50 3.87 -11.82
CA CYS A 83 -6.33 2.99 -11.89
C CYS A 83 -5.03 3.70 -12.31
N PRO A 84 -5.01 4.64 -13.26
CA PRO A 84 -3.77 5.35 -13.58
C PRO A 84 -3.16 6.08 -12.38
N LYS A 85 -4.00 6.71 -11.55
CA LYS A 85 -3.55 7.40 -10.33
C LYS A 85 -3.10 6.43 -9.25
N MET A 86 -3.86 5.36 -9.06
CA MET A 86 -3.56 4.29 -8.11
C MET A 86 -2.23 3.62 -8.46
N ASN A 87 -2.07 3.21 -9.72
CA ASN A 87 -0.83 2.57 -10.18
C ASN A 87 0.39 3.50 -10.13
N ALA A 88 0.21 4.80 -10.36
CA ALA A 88 1.31 5.76 -10.17
C ALA A 88 1.75 5.85 -8.69
N ASN A 89 0.82 5.77 -7.75
CA ASN A 89 1.15 5.68 -6.33
C ASN A 89 1.80 4.32 -5.99
N MET A 90 1.28 3.21 -6.55
CA MET A 90 1.87 1.89 -6.39
C MET A 90 3.30 1.84 -6.95
N ARG A 91 3.57 2.50 -8.07
CA ARG A 91 4.92 2.63 -8.62
C ARG A 91 5.87 3.34 -7.64
N ARG A 92 5.40 4.34 -6.89
CA ARG A 92 6.23 4.98 -5.84
C ARG A 92 6.56 4.02 -4.70
N VAL A 93 5.58 3.19 -4.30
CA VAL A 93 5.81 2.12 -3.31
C VAL A 93 6.82 1.12 -3.85
N TYR A 94 6.65 0.69 -5.10
CA TYR A 94 7.59 -0.20 -5.78
C TYR A 94 9.01 0.38 -5.80
N ASP A 95 9.19 1.63 -6.24
CA ASP A 95 10.50 2.27 -6.31
C ASP A 95 11.18 2.40 -4.94
N ALA A 96 10.40 2.54 -3.85
CA ALA A 96 10.92 2.63 -2.49
C ALA A 96 11.35 1.26 -1.92
N PHE A 97 10.70 0.17 -2.31
CA PHE A 97 10.89 -1.15 -1.68
C PHE A 97 11.31 -2.28 -2.64
N LYS A 98 11.56 -1.99 -3.92
CA LYS A 98 11.91 -2.99 -4.93
C LYS A 98 13.15 -3.83 -4.60
N ASP A 99 14.07 -3.27 -3.83
CA ASP A 99 15.32 -3.91 -3.45
C ASP A 99 15.22 -4.69 -2.12
N GLU A 100 14.04 -4.66 -1.47
CA GLU A 100 13.78 -5.38 -0.22
C GLU A 100 13.32 -6.82 -0.51
N PRO A 101 14.09 -7.85 -0.13
CA PRO A 101 13.78 -9.24 -0.45
C PRO A 101 12.51 -9.76 0.26
N GLY A 102 12.15 -9.15 1.37
CA GLY A 102 10.94 -9.47 2.15
C GLY A 102 9.69 -8.70 1.73
N PHE A 103 9.74 -7.97 0.59
CA PHE A 103 8.62 -7.15 0.12
C PHE A 103 8.12 -7.62 -1.25
N MET A 104 6.80 -7.54 -1.46
CA MET A 104 6.15 -7.90 -2.73
C MET A 104 4.91 -7.04 -2.98
N ILE A 105 4.58 -6.83 -4.25
CA ILE A 105 3.30 -6.25 -4.68
C ILE A 105 2.57 -7.29 -5.51
N ILE A 106 1.27 -7.45 -5.26
CA ILE A 106 0.39 -8.33 -6.04
C ILE A 106 -0.80 -7.51 -6.53
N SER A 107 -0.82 -7.25 -7.81
CA SER A 107 -1.91 -6.56 -8.49
C SER A 107 -2.83 -7.58 -9.14
N HIS A 108 -4.06 -7.72 -8.59
CA HIS A 108 -5.07 -8.66 -9.08
C HIS A 108 -5.92 -7.99 -10.16
N THR A 109 -6.12 -8.66 -11.30
CA THR A 109 -7.07 -8.14 -12.27
C THR A 109 -8.52 -8.34 -11.83
N CYS A 110 -9.35 -7.32 -12.06
CA CYS A 110 -10.81 -7.44 -11.92
C CYS A 110 -11.47 -8.04 -13.18
N MET A 111 -10.74 -8.10 -14.30
CA MET A 111 -11.28 -8.54 -15.60
C MET A 111 -10.43 -9.65 -16.23
N PRO A 112 -10.34 -10.82 -15.59
CA PRO A 112 -9.48 -11.91 -16.07
C PRO A 112 -9.86 -12.41 -17.46
N GLU A 113 -11.09 -12.18 -17.93
CA GLU A 113 -11.52 -12.55 -19.27
C GLU A 113 -10.86 -11.71 -20.37
N THR A 114 -10.47 -10.46 -20.06
CA THR A 114 -9.83 -9.54 -20.97
C THR A 114 -8.33 -9.42 -20.72
N ASP A 115 -7.92 -9.47 -19.45
CA ASP A 115 -6.54 -9.27 -19.04
C ASP A 115 -5.74 -10.59 -19.11
N SER A 116 -5.39 -10.96 -20.33
CA SER A 116 -4.56 -12.14 -20.59
C SER A 116 -3.10 -11.93 -20.13
N VAL A 117 -2.35 -13.02 -19.96
CA VAL A 117 -0.93 -12.99 -19.57
C VAL A 117 -0.08 -12.07 -20.46
N PRO A 118 -0.18 -12.11 -21.80
CA PRO A 118 0.56 -11.17 -22.66
C PRO A 118 0.16 -9.70 -22.43
N LEU A 119 -1.11 -9.42 -22.15
CA LEU A 119 -1.57 -8.06 -21.86
C LEU A 119 -1.08 -7.57 -20.51
N LEU A 120 -1.05 -8.44 -19.50
CA LEU A 120 -0.46 -8.15 -18.20
C LEU A 120 1.05 -7.88 -18.31
N LYS A 121 1.75 -8.61 -19.21
CA LYS A 121 3.17 -8.36 -19.46
C LYS A 121 3.41 -6.99 -20.09
N ALA A 122 2.63 -6.61 -21.08
CA ALA A 122 2.70 -5.28 -21.67
C ALA A 122 2.35 -4.17 -20.65
N TYR A 123 1.41 -4.47 -19.75
CA TYR A 123 1.04 -3.55 -18.67
C TYR A 123 2.16 -3.38 -17.64
N GLU A 124 2.80 -4.46 -17.23
CA GLU A 124 4.01 -4.43 -16.40
C GLU A 124 5.09 -3.55 -17.01
N GLU A 125 5.41 -3.75 -18.30
CA GLU A 125 6.40 -2.95 -19.00
C GLU A 125 6.07 -1.45 -18.93
N LYS A 126 4.80 -1.10 -19.11
CA LYS A 126 4.34 0.27 -18.95
C LYS A 126 4.52 0.77 -17.51
N MET A 127 4.20 -0.03 -16.52
CA MET A 127 4.29 0.36 -15.11
C MET A 127 5.74 0.51 -14.64
N ILE A 128 6.63 -0.38 -15.06
CA ILE A 128 8.02 -0.43 -14.61
C ILE A 128 8.93 0.53 -15.41
N ASN A 129 8.73 0.63 -16.73
CA ASN A 129 9.59 1.43 -17.60
C ASN A 129 9.02 2.83 -17.89
N GLY A 130 7.75 3.07 -17.54
CA GLY A 130 7.15 4.38 -17.69
C GLY A 130 7.77 5.42 -16.75
N LYS A 131 7.82 6.65 -17.23
CA LYS A 131 8.31 7.80 -16.45
C LYS A 131 7.23 8.25 -15.47
N LEU A 132 7.57 8.30 -14.20
CA LEU A 132 6.70 8.82 -13.16
C LEU A 132 6.77 10.35 -13.15
N GLU A 133 5.66 11.01 -13.41
CA GLU A 133 5.55 12.47 -13.42
C GLU A 133 4.55 12.95 -12.39
N LYS A 134 4.83 14.11 -11.80
CA LYS A 134 3.93 14.79 -10.87
C LYS A 134 3.20 15.90 -11.59
N ASN A 135 1.88 15.84 -11.59
CA ASN A 135 1.04 16.88 -12.18
C ASN A 135 1.03 18.17 -11.33
N ALA A 136 0.52 19.25 -11.90
CA ALA A 136 0.38 20.54 -11.21
C ALA A 136 -0.55 20.47 -9.98
N ASP A 137 -1.52 19.55 -9.98
CA ASP A 137 -2.44 19.27 -8.87
C ASP A 137 -1.81 18.40 -7.76
N GLY A 138 -0.55 18.00 -7.92
CA GLY A 138 0.18 17.15 -7.00
C GLY A 138 -0.01 15.65 -7.19
N ALA A 139 -0.91 15.22 -8.09
CA ALA A 139 -1.12 13.83 -8.42
C ALA A 139 0.03 13.27 -9.28
N TYR A 140 0.29 11.97 -9.15
CA TYR A 140 1.28 11.28 -9.97
C TYR A 140 0.59 10.57 -11.14
N LYS A 141 1.29 10.50 -12.28
CA LYS A 141 0.92 9.71 -13.46
C LYS A 141 2.14 8.99 -14.01
N ILE A 142 1.93 7.91 -14.72
CA ILE A 142 2.97 7.19 -15.46
C ILE A 142 2.79 7.50 -16.95
N GLU A 143 3.79 8.15 -17.54
CA GLU A 143 3.89 8.32 -18.99
C GLU A 143 4.76 7.23 -19.57
N TYR A 144 4.25 6.58 -20.61
CA TYR A 144 4.95 5.50 -21.31
C TYR A 144 4.88 5.72 -22.80
N ASP A 145 6.04 5.87 -23.41
CA ASP A 145 6.19 5.95 -24.86
C ASP A 145 6.72 4.62 -25.40
N SER A 146 5.86 3.88 -26.08
CA SER A 146 6.20 2.58 -26.66
C SER A 146 7.18 2.68 -27.86
N THR A 147 7.41 3.89 -28.40
CA THR A 147 8.31 4.12 -29.54
C THR A 147 9.75 4.31 -29.11
N THR A 148 9.96 4.70 -27.84
CA THR A 148 11.30 4.86 -27.28
C THR A 148 11.81 3.48 -26.86
N ASN A 149 12.64 2.87 -27.71
CA ASN A 149 13.27 1.55 -27.50
C ASN A 149 14.22 1.49 -26.29
N ASN A 150 13.97 2.23 -25.25
CA ASN A 150 14.61 2.04 -23.96
C ASN A 150 13.93 0.85 -23.26
N LYS A 151 14.19 -0.37 -23.77
CA LYS A 151 14.14 -1.57 -22.96
C LYS A 151 15.20 -1.43 -21.85
N LEU A 152 14.93 -0.59 -20.86
CA LEU A 152 15.50 -0.82 -19.55
C LEU A 152 14.95 -2.18 -19.13
N GLN A 153 15.76 -3.22 -19.31
CA GLN A 153 15.49 -4.53 -18.74
C GLN A 153 15.66 -4.43 -17.22
N THR A 154 14.76 -3.70 -16.62
CA THR A 154 14.63 -3.77 -15.16
C THR A 154 13.95 -5.10 -14.90
N THR A 155 14.71 -6.07 -14.45
CA THR A 155 14.17 -7.35 -13.98
C THR A 155 13.22 -7.01 -12.84
N ASN A 156 11.92 -7.09 -13.09
CA ASN A 156 10.93 -6.91 -12.05
C ASN A 156 10.95 -8.16 -11.16
N LEU A 157 11.34 -8.00 -9.92
CA LEU A 157 11.43 -9.10 -8.98
C LEU A 157 10.24 -9.17 -8.01
N ASN A 158 9.57 -8.03 -7.75
CA ASN A 158 8.70 -7.89 -6.59
C ASN A 158 7.29 -7.40 -6.90
N TRP A 159 6.95 -7.08 -8.16
CA TRP A 159 5.63 -6.66 -8.54
C TRP A 159 4.97 -7.66 -9.48
N ASN A 160 3.98 -8.40 -8.99
CA ASN A 160 3.27 -9.42 -9.74
C ASN A 160 1.90 -8.91 -10.15
N PHE A 161 1.62 -8.93 -11.44
CA PHE A 161 0.30 -8.69 -12.02
C PHE A 161 -0.34 -10.03 -12.28
N VAL A 162 -1.42 -10.36 -11.56
CA VAL A 162 -1.97 -11.71 -11.58
C VAL A 162 -3.36 -11.78 -12.18
N THR A 163 -3.62 -12.89 -12.88
CA THR A 163 -4.92 -13.27 -13.45
C THR A 163 -5.25 -14.70 -13.07
N GLY A 164 -6.50 -15.11 -13.23
CA GLY A 164 -6.94 -16.46 -12.91
C GLY A 164 -8.45 -16.61 -12.97
N ASP A 165 -8.99 -17.57 -12.21
CA ASP A 165 -10.43 -17.75 -12.09
C ASP A 165 -11.08 -16.51 -11.46
N LYS A 166 -12.12 -16.00 -12.13
CA LYS A 166 -12.83 -14.79 -11.70
C LYS A 166 -13.45 -14.94 -10.32
N ASN A 167 -14.06 -16.07 -10.06
CA ASN A 167 -14.72 -16.29 -8.78
C ASN A 167 -13.72 -16.37 -7.65
N ALA A 168 -12.56 -16.98 -7.89
CA ALA A 168 -11.46 -17.03 -6.92
C ALA A 168 -10.90 -15.64 -6.62
N LEU A 169 -10.66 -14.81 -7.65
CA LEU A 169 -10.18 -13.42 -7.50
C LEU A 169 -11.16 -12.57 -6.68
N TYR A 170 -12.46 -12.66 -7.00
CA TYR A 170 -13.50 -11.90 -6.30
C TYR A 170 -13.77 -12.43 -4.88
N LYS A 171 -13.69 -13.74 -4.69
CA LYS A 171 -13.80 -14.33 -3.36
C LYS A 171 -12.69 -13.83 -2.45
N MET A 172 -11.46 -13.82 -2.95
CA MET A 172 -10.30 -13.33 -2.23
C MET A 172 -10.44 -11.85 -1.85
N ALA A 173 -10.87 -11.00 -2.80
CA ALA A 173 -11.13 -9.59 -2.55
C ALA A 173 -12.14 -9.36 -1.41
N ARG A 174 -13.21 -10.17 -1.37
CA ARG A 174 -14.32 -10.01 -0.43
C ARG A 174 -14.06 -10.65 0.91
N GLN A 175 -13.62 -11.91 0.90
CA GLN A 175 -13.53 -12.72 2.10
C GLN A 175 -12.17 -12.60 2.78
N ASP A 176 -11.09 -12.64 2.01
CA ASP A 176 -9.75 -12.67 2.57
C ASP A 176 -9.23 -11.24 2.82
N TYR A 177 -9.32 -10.36 1.83
CA TYR A 177 -8.87 -8.97 1.99
C TYR A 177 -9.95 -8.03 2.54
N GLY A 178 -11.22 -8.43 2.53
CA GLY A 178 -12.33 -7.62 3.03
C GLY A 178 -12.48 -6.26 2.34
N ILE A 179 -12.08 -6.18 1.06
CA ILE A 179 -12.08 -4.95 0.28
C ILE A 179 -13.49 -4.55 -0.16
N ASP A 180 -14.39 -5.55 -0.28
CA ASP A 180 -15.77 -5.36 -0.73
C ASP A 180 -16.76 -5.81 0.36
N ASN A 181 -17.84 -5.05 0.52
CA ASN A 181 -18.91 -5.34 1.49
C ASN A 181 -19.95 -6.36 0.99
N GLY A 182 -19.71 -7.04 -0.14
CA GLY A 182 -20.54 -8.12 -0.68
C GLY A 182 -21.81 -7.67 -1.39
N LYS A 183 -22.03 -6.37 -1.59
CA LYS A 183 -23.16 -5.90 -2.42
C LYS A 183 -22.79 -6.01 -3.90
N PRO A 184 -23.65 -6.62 -4.74
CA PRO A 184 -23.37 -6.85 -6.15
C PRO A 184 -23.58 -5.56 -6.98
N ASP A 185 -22.71 -4.57 -6.76
CA ASP A 185 -22.65 -3.39 -7.59
C ASP A 185 -21.25 -3.30 -8.20
N SER A 186 -21.19 -3.49 -9.52
CA SER A 186 -19.92 -3.44 -10.28
C SER A 186 -19.20 -2.10 -10.17
N THR A 187 -19.92 -1.04 -9.85
CA THR A 187 -19.36 0.30 -9.61
C THR A 187 -18.73 0.44 -8.23
N GLN A 188 -19.28 -0.22 -7.20
CA GLN A 188 -18.74 -0.18 -5.85
C GLN A 188 -17.46 -1.01 -5.69
N LEU A 189 -17.33 -2.12 -6.42
CA LEU A 189 -16.09 -2.91 -6.42
C LEU A 189 -14.88 -2.04 -6.80
N MET A 190 -15.07 -1.14 -7.76
CA MET A 190 -14.01 -0.26 -8.23
C MET A 190 -13.65 0.88 -7.26
N THR A 191 -14.61 1.32 -6.45
CA THR A 191 -14.38 2.45 -5.50
C THR A 191 -13.77 1.96 -4.18
N SER A 192 -14.05 0.75 -3.78
CA SER A 192 -13.50 0.15 -2.55
C SER A 192 -12.14 -0.54 -2.75
N LEU A 193 -11.72 -0.75 -4.00
CA LEU A 193 -10.47 -1.44 -4.36
C LEU A 193 -9.19 -0.59 -4.20
N THR A 194 -9.30 0.63 -3.68
CA THR A 194 -8.14 1.49 -3.42
C THR A 194 -7.47 1.23 -2.06
N THR A 195 -7.90 0.20 -1.36
CA THR A 195 -7.38 -0.14 -0.04
C THR A 195 -6.05 -0.89 -0.17
N PHE A 196 -5.02 -0.38 0.44
CA PHE A 196 -3.75 -1.07 0.59
C PHE A 196 -3.89 -2.09 1.73
N SER A 197 -3.64 -3.35 1.43
CA SER A 197 -3.53 -4.40 2.45
C SER A 197 -2.08 -4.82 2.59
N THR A 198 -1.56 -4.82 3.80
CA THR A 198 -0.25 -5.39 4.10
C THR A 198 -0.44 -6.62 4.96
N SER A 199 0.16 -7.74 4.60
CA SER A 199 0.20 -8.91 5.49
C SER A 199 1.54 -8.97 6.20
N ARG A 200 1.49 -9.39 7.45
CA ARG A 200 2.67 -9.58 8.29
C ARG A 200 3.09 -11.07 8.33
N VAL A 201 4.32 -11.31 8.74
CA VAL A 201 4.97 -12.63 8.85
C VAL A 201 4.20 -13.67 9.67
N ASP A 202 3.24 -13.25 10.50
CA ASP A 202 2.38 -14.12 11.32
C ASP A 202 1.06 -14.52 10.65
N GLY A 203 0.86 -14.14 9.37
CA GLY A 203 -0.36 -14.45 8.64
C GLY A 203 -1.53 -13.51 8.88
N SER A 204 -1.37 -12.47 9.69
CA SER A 204 -2.39 -11.44 9.88
C SER A 204 -2.34 -10.39 8.77
N ILE A 205 -3.52 -9.96 8.31
CA ILE A 205 -3.66 -8.89 7.30
C ILE A 205 -3.87 -7.57 8.01
N GLU A 206 -2.93 -6.67 7.87
CA GLU A 206 -3.06 -5.30 8.34
C GLU A 206 -3.44 -4.39 7.15
N ILE A 207 -4.50 -3.61 7.31
CA ILE A 207 -4.99 -2.69 6.28
C ILE A 207 -4.68 -1.26 6.70
N ALA A 208 -3.89 -0.57 5.87
CA ALA A 208 -3.68 0.87 5.98
C ALA A 208 -4.56 1.61 4.96
N PHE A 209 -5.23 2.68 5.39
CA PHE A 209 -6.03 3.57 4.54
C PHE A 209 -5.23 4.79 4.10
#